data_c0220170e6a408b15c1b92c9d1e831bf
#
_entry.id   c0220170e6a408b15c1b92c9d1e831bf
#
_cell.length_a   1.000
_cell.length_b   1.000
_cell.length_c   1.000
_cell.angle_alpha   90.00
_cell.angle_beta   90.00
_cell.angle_gamma   90.00
#
_symmetry.space_group_name_H-M   'P 1'
#
loop_
_entity.id
_entity.type
_entity.pdbx_description
1 polymer ?
#
loop_
_entity_poly.entity_id
_entity_poly.type
_entity_poly.pdbx_seq_one_letter_code
_entity_poly.pdbx_strand_id
1 'polypeptide(L)' 'SKVLILSVVKIKNLKNNAMMTYTLVPENEADLKAGKISVSSPIAKGLLGKKVGDKAEIQVPAGKMTFEIIEISR' A
#
# COMPACT_ATOMS: atom_id res chain seq x y z
N SER A 1 2.25 11.69 9.61
CA SER A 1 1.92 11.57 8.19
C SER A 1 1.02 10.38 7.93
N LYS A 2 0.11 10.54 7.02
CA LYS A 2 -0.78 9.47 6.58
C LYS A 2 -0.51 9.12 5.13
N VAL A 3 -0.94 7.93 4.75
CA VAL A 3 -0.91 7.53 3.35
C VAL A 3 -1.98 8.31 2.59
N LEU A 4 -1.56 9.07 1.61
CA LEU A 4 -2.45 9.87 0.76
C LEU A 4 -2.15 9.55 -0.69
N ILE A 5 -2.95 10.11 -1.61
CA ILE A 5 -2.64 9.99 -3.03
C ILE A 5 -1.27 10.62 -3.30
N LEU A 6 -0.48 9.97 -4.14
CA LEU A 6 0.90 10.33 -4.49
C LEU A 6 1.92 10.03 -3.38
N SER A 7 1.49 9.45 -2.26
CA SER A 7 2.45 8.99 -1.24
C SER A 7 3.22 7.77 -1.75
N VAL A 8 4.50 7.71 -1.38
CA VAL A 8 5.32 6.52 -1.57
C VAL A 8 5.31 5.78 -0.24
N VAL A 9 4.83 4.56 -0.25
CA VAL A 9 4.60 3.79 0.97
C VAL A 9 5.44 2.53 0.95
N LYS A 10 6.26 2.35 1.98
CA LYS A 10 6.98 1.09 2.17
C LYS A 10 6.16 0.26 3.16
N ILE A 11 5.83 -0.95 2.75
CA ILE A 11 5.02 -1.86 3.56
C ILE A 11 5.72 -3.20 3.73
N LYS A 12 5.38 -3.88 4.81
CA LYS A 12 5.93 -5.20 5.11
C LYS A 12 4.78 -6.20 5.20
N ASN A 13 4.88 -7.27 4.43
CA ASN A 13 3.92 -8.36 4.51
C ASN A 13 4.24 -9.17 5.76
N LEU A 14 3.33 -9.16 6.73
CA LEU A 14 3.57 -9.81 8.02
C LEU A 14 3.56 -11.32 7.96
N LYS A 15 3.08 -11.89 6.86
CA LYS A 15 3.06 -13.34 6.69
C LYS A 15 4.43 -13.90 6.34
N ASN A 16 5.18 -13.19 5.50
CA ASN A 16 6.48 -13.67 5.02
C ASN A 16 7.61 -12.67 5.20
N ASN A 17 7.34 -11.54 5.86
CA ASN A 17 8.29 -10.46 6.11
C ASN A 17 8.85 -9.80 4.85
N ALA A 18 8.17 -9.97 3.72
CA ALA A 18 8.61 -9.34 2.48
C ALA A 18 8.31 -7.84 2.52
N MET A 19 9.28 -7.05 2.09
CA MET A 19 9.13 -5.59 2.00
C MET A 19 8.77 -5.20 0.59
N MET A 20 7.85 -4.25 0.47
CA MET A 20 7.42 -3.76 -0.83
C MET A 20 7.23 -2.25 -0.75
N THR A 21 7.48 -1.57 -1.87
CA THR A 21 7.29 -0.12 -1.94
C THR A 21 6.32 0.18 -3.07
N TYR A 22 5.29 0.94 -2.75
CA TYR A 22 4.27 1.33 -3.72
C TYR A 22 4.06 2.83 -3.68
N THR A 23 3.77 3.40 -4.86
CA THR A 23 3.31 4.78 -4.98
C THR A 23 1.83 4.74 -5.33
N LEU A 24 1.02 5.48 -4.60
CA LEU A 24 -0.41 5.55 -4.85
C LEU A 24 -0.70 6.64 -5.87
N VAL A 25 -1.33 6.26 -6.98
CA VAL A 25 -1.54 7.20 -8.10
C VAL A 25 -2.99 7.12 -8.57
N PRO A 26 -3.45 8.13 -9.34
CA PRO A 26 -4.76 8.04 -9.99
C PRO A 26 -4.82 6.82 -10.89
N GLU A 27 -6.00 6.30 -11.11
CA GLU A 27 -6.19 5.06 -11.85
C GLU A 27 -5.52 5.06 -13.23
N ASN A 28 -5.57 6.18 -13.93
CA ASN A 28 -4.99 6.27 -15.26
C ASN A 28 -3.46 6.32 -15.26
N GLU A 29 -2.84 6.44 -14.11
CA GLU A 29 -1.38 6.45 -14.00
C GLU A 29 -0.81 5.18 -13.39
N ALA A 30 -1.65 4.21 -13.09
CA ALA A 30 -1.21 2.98 -12.45
C ALA A 30 -0.26 2.18 -13.35
N ASP A 31 0.82 1.68 -12.76
CA ASP A 31 1.80 0.87 -13.47
C ASP A 31 2.49 -0.04 -12.45
N LEU A 32 2.06 -1.28 -12.40
CA LEU A 32 2.59 -2.24 -11.43
C LEU A 32 4.08 -2.48 -11.58
N LYS A 33 4.60 -2.43 -12.80
CA LYS A 33 6.03 -2.62 -13.01
C LYS A 33 6.85 -1.49 -12.39
N ALA A 34 6.30 -0.30 -12.35
CA ALA A 34 6.95 0.86 -11.75
C ALA A 34 6.61 1.00 -10.26
N GLY A 35 5.85 0.06 -9.70
CA GLY A 35 5.42 0.13 -8.31
C GLY A 35 4.32 1.15 -8.06
N LYS A 36 3.59 1.54 -9.10
CA LYS A 36 2.50 2.51 -8.99
C LYS A 36 1.17 1.79 -8.97
N ILE A 37 0.42 1.93 -7.88
CA ILE A 37 -0.87 1.29 -7.75
C ILE A 37 -1.98 2.35 -7.75
N SER A 38 -3.11 1.97 -8.36
CA SER A 38 -4.27 2.85 -8.40
C SER A 38 -4.86 3.03 -7.00
N VAL A 39 -5.25 4.26 -6.68
CA VAL A 39 -5.93 4.53 -5.40
C VAL A 39 -7.26 3.79 -5.30
N SER A 40 -7.80 3.30 -6.40
CA SER A 40 -9.02 2.50 -6.37
C SER A 40 -8.77 1.01 -6.21
N SER A 41 -7.51 0.57 -6.18
CA SER A 41 -7.19 -0.84 -6.00
C SER A 41 -7.43 -1.27 -4.54
N PRO A 42 -7.70 -2.56 -4.30
CA PRO A 42 -7.92 -3.04 -2.92
C PRO A 42 -6.75 -2.75 -1.99
N ILE A 43 -5.52 -2.91 -2.46
CA ILE A 43 -4.33 -2.65 -1.65
C ILE A 43 -4.28 -1.16 -1.28
N ALA A 44 -4.43 -0.29 -2.27
CA ALA A 44 -4.38 1.16 -2.02
C ALA A 44 -5.49 1.60 -1.08
N LYS A 45 -6.70 1.08 -1.26
CA LYS A 45 -7.82 1.42 -0.37
C LYS A 45 -7.54 1.02 1.07
N GLY A 46 -6.89 -0.12 1.27
CA GLY A 46 -6.52 -0.56 2.60
C GLY A 46 -5.40 0.25 3.23
N LEU A 47 -4.56 0.87 2.41
CA LEU A 47 -3.44 1.67 2.90
C LEU A 47 -3.80 3.12 3.15
N LEU A 48 -4.74 3.67 2.38
CA LEU A 48 -5.11 5.09 2.50
C LEU A 48 -5.52 5.46 3.92
N GLY A 49 -4.98 6.56 4.42
CA GLY A 49 -5.28 7.06 5.75
C GLY A 49 -4.48 6.40 6.87
N LYS A 50 -3.69 5.40 6.57
CA LYS A 50 -2.86 4.73 7.57
C LYS A 50 -1.60 5.54 7.85
N LYS A 51 -1.00 5.31 9.01
CA LYS A 51 0.23 5.97 9.45
C LYS A 51 1.34 4.94 9.62
N VAL A 52 2.57 5.41 9.70
CA VAL A 52 3.71 4.54 10.01
C VAL A 52 3.43 3.79 11.32
N GLY A 53 3.64 2.49 11.29
CA GLY A 53 3.37 1.62 12.43
C GLY A 53 1.98 1.00 12.43
N ASP A 54 1.05 1.53 11.61
CA ASP A 54 -0.28 0.94 11.49
C ASP A 54 -0.22 -0.34 10.69
N LYS A 55 -1.18 -1.22 10.95
CA LYS A 55 -1.34 -2.45 10.18
C LYS A 55 -2.57 -2.32 9.30
N ALA A 56 -2.42 -2.67 8.03
CA ALA A 56 -3.51 -2.65 7.07
C ALA A 56 -3.90 -4.08 6.73
N GLU A 57 -5.15 -4.43 6.97
CA GLU A 57 -5.68 -5.74 6.64
C GLU A 57 -6.41 -5.62 5.32
N ILE A 58 -5.95 -6.34 4.32
CA ILE A 58 -6.44 -6.22 2.95
C ILE A 58 -7.01 -7.55 2.50
N GLN A 59 -8.26 -7.51 2.03
CA GLN A 59 -8.92 -8.70 1.51
C GLN A 59 -8.64 -8.80 0.01
N VAL A 60 -8.07 -9.92 -0.40
CA VAL A 60 -7.83 -10.23 -1.82
C VAL A 60 -8.50 -11.57 -2.13
N PRO A 61 -8.67 -11.93 -3.42
CA PRO A 61 -9.35 -13.19 -3.76
C PRO A 61 -8.73 -14.42 -3.10
N ALA A 62 -7.43 -14.40 -2.85
CA ALA A 62 -6.73 -15.53 -2.21
C ALA A 62 -6.88 -15.54 -0.69
N GLY A 63 -7.54 -14.55 -0.09
CA GLY A 63 -7.72 -14.45 1.36
C GLY A 63 -7.33 -13.10 1.90
N LYS A 64 -7.06 -13.03 3.19
CA LYS A 64 -6.65 -11.79 3.84
C LYS A 64 -5.14 -11.68 3.91
N MET A 65 -4.63 -10.47 3.67
CA MET A 65 -3.22 -10.17 3.84
C MET A 65 -3.09 -8.99 4.79
N THR A 66 -2.12 -9.06 5.70
CA THR A 66 -1.87 -7.98 6.63
C THR A 66 -0.50 -7.37 6.33
N PHE A 67 -0.48 -6.05 6.17
CA PHE A 67 0.75 -5.30 5.92
C PHE A 67 0.96 -4.29 7.02
N GLU A 68 2.21 -4.06 7.37
CA GLU A 68 2.58 -3.00 8.30
C GLU A 68 3.18 -1.84 7.52
N ILE A 69 2.76 -0.62 7.86
CA ILE A 69 3.30 0.58 7.22
C ILE A 69 4.65 0.88 7.85
N ILE A 70 5.71 0.77 7.06
CA ILE A 70 7.07 0.95 7.56
C ILE A 70 7.53 2.38 7.35
N GLU A 71 7.22 2.96 6.19
CA GLU A 71 7.67 4.31 5.86
C GLU A 71 6.70 4.95 4.89
N ILE A 72 6.49 6.25 5.05
CA ILE A 72 5.66 7.05 4.13
C ILE A 72 6.49 8.25 3.70
N SER A 73 6.55 8.48 2.40
CA SER A 73 7.24 9.64 1.84
C SER A 73 6.48 10.17 0.64
N ARG A 74 6.98 11.20 0.04
CA ARG A 74 6.39 11.81 -1.15
C ARG A 74 7.41 12.07 -2.22
#